data_c984e2984dfb790e128d5354bdf33e55
#
_entry.id   c984e2984dfb790e128d5354bdf33e55
#
_cell.length_a   1.000
_cell.length_b   1.000
_cell.length_c   1.000
_cell.angle_alpha   90.00
_cell.angle_beta   90.00
_cell.angle_gamma   90.00
#
_symmetry.space_group_name_H-M   'P 1'
#
loop_
_entity.id
_entity.type
_entity.pdbx_description
1 polymer ?
#
loop_
_entity_poly.entity_id
_entity_poly.type
_entity_poly.pdbx_seq_one_letter_code
_entity_poly.pdbx_strand_id
1 'polypeptide(L)'
;MLFRGELDFVIVGVHKHYRAGDCCFINQKVRHVESYQRAFCALYLSFRPGFFYDFPSSSQREIPDLVNFIKRNTLQNDQVDYLDFIASSSDIFYRNTFRILQCFEQIIMELVQKEPGCMDIVYGYPKRFFAILQAPGCYTCLNTRFYPEGENTLFEKTLDYVHSHKYRLTRSQIAEALHYNGNYISDVFLKHTGITLADYIRDVCLQEAASLLLNSELSVSEIIHRLGFENRTSFYQMFKKKYGVSPGEYRSSRG
;
A
#
# COMPACT_ATOMS: atom_id res chain seq x y z
N MET A 1 -10.49 -4.52 -5.11
CA MET A 1 -10.31 -3.82 -6.39
C MET A 1 -11.09 -2.51 -6.38
N LEU A 2 -10.46 -1.44 -6.77
CA LEU A 2 -11.06 -0.11 -6.82
C LEU A 2 -11.63 0.16 -8.22
N PHE A 3 -12.92 0.46 -8.31
CA PHE A 3 -13.61 0.71 -9.58
C PHE A 3 -13.77 2.19 -9.90
N ARG A 4 -13.84 3.04 -8.89
CA ARG A 4 -14.01 4.48 -9.05
C ARG A 4 -13.43 5.23 -7.86
N GLY A 5 -12.86 6.41 -8.12
CA GLY A 5 -12.28 7.28 -7.08
C GLY A 5 -10.85 6.90 -6.74
N GLU A 6 -10.43 7.36 -5.59
CA GLU A 6 -9.11 7.16 -5.02
C GLU A 6 -9.25 6.71 -3.56
N LEU A 7 -8.35 5.87 -3.11
CA LEU A 7 -8.39 5.29 -1.77
C LEU A 7 -6.97 5.21 -1.21
N ASP A 8 -6.80 5.77 -0.03
CA ASP A 8 -5.55 5.68 0.71
C ASP A 8 -5.63 4.51 1.69
N PHE A 9 -4.67 3.62 1.59
CA PHE A 9 -4.48 2.51 2.52
C PHE A 9 -3.23 2.75 3.36
N VAL A 10 -3.32 2.44 4.64
CA VAL A 10 -2.15 2.19 5.47
C VAL A 10 -2.07 0.69 5.71
N ILE A 11 -1.18 0.01 5.02
CA ILE A 11 -0.97 -1.44 5.14
C ILE A 11 0.30 -1.65 5.93
N VAL A 12 0.19 -2.18 7.15
CA VAL A 12 1.31 -2.38 8.09
C VAL A 12 2.17 -1.11 8.24
N GLY A 13 1.51 0.05 8.39
CA GLY A 13 2.15 1.36 8.53
C GLY A 13 2.69 1.97 7.24
N VAL A 14 2.61 1.29 6.10
CA VAL A 14 3.01 1.83 4.79
C VAL A 14 1.82 2.49 4.12
N HIS A 15 1.97 3.78 3.80
CA HIS A 15 0.95 4.51 3.05
C HIS A 15 0.95 4.11 1.58
N LYS A 16 -0.19 3.70 1.09
CA LYS A 16 -0.46 3.35 -0.32
C LYS A 16 -1.60 4.19 -0.83
N HIS A 17 -1.44 4.67 -2.05
CA HIS A 17 -2.49 5.40 -2.75
C HIS A 17 -2.94 4.58 -3.95
N TYR A 18 -4.20 4.15 -3.93
CA TYR A 18 -4.82 3.37 -5.00
C TYR A 18 -5.75 4.23 -5.83
N ARG A 19 -5.75 4.00 -7.12
CA ARG A 19 -6.63 4.62 -8.12
C ARG A 19 -7.55 3.58 -8.73
N ALA A 20 -8.58 4.05 -9.43
CA ALA A 20 -9.46 3.15 -10.16
C ALA A 20 -8.65 2.22 -11.09
N GLY A 21 -8.87 0.94 -10.95
CA GLY A 21 -8.12 -0.13 -11.61
C GLY A 21 -7.15 -0.88 -10.69
N ASP A 22 -6.67 -0.26 -9.64
CA ASP A 22 -5.74 -0.92 -8.72
C ASP A 22 -6.45 -1.95 -7.83
N CYS A 23 -5.71 -2.98 -7.46
CA CYS A 23 -6.21 -4.05 -6.61
C CYS A 23 -5.12 -4.50 -5.64
N CYS A 24 -5.48 -4.82 -4.41
CA CYS A 24 -4.59 -5.53 -3.51
C CYS A 24 -5.22 -6.86 -3.06
N PHE A 25 -4.36 -7.82 -2.80
CA PHE A 25 -4.71 -9.10 -2.20
C PHE A 25 -3.91 -9.25 -0.91
N ILE A 26 -4.61 -9.16 0.21
CA ILE A 26 -4.02 -9.16 1.55
C ILE A 26 -4.37 -10.44 2.29
N ASN A 27 -3.46 -10.90 3.11
CA ASN A 27 -3.68 -12.01 4.02
C ASN A 27 -4.43 -11.50 5.27
N GLN A 28 -5.17 -12.37 5.94
CA GLN A 28 -5.96 -12.06 7.13
C GLN A 28 -5.16 -11.49 8.31
N LYS A 29 -3.84 -11.67 8.33
CA LYS A 29 -2.94 -11.17 9.39
C LYS A 29 -2.45 -9.74 9.10
N VAL A 30 -2.66 -9.24 7.89
CA VAL A 30 -2.22 -7.90 7.47
C VAL A 30 -3.14 -6.85 8.08
N ARG A 31 -2.61 -6.08 9.02
CA ARG A 31 -3.31 -4.90 9.54
C ARG A 31 -3.34 -3.82 8.48
N HIS A 32 -4.51 -3.30 8.22
CA HIS A 32 -4.70 -2.21 7.28
C HIS A 32 -5.78 -1.26 7.78
N VAL A 33 -5.64 0.00 7.38
CA VAL A 33 -6.62 1.07 7.62
C VAL A 33 -6.89 1.75 6.30
N GLU A 34 -8.15 1.98 6.02
CA GLU A 34 -8.61 2.70 4.85
C GLU A 34 -8.93 4.15 5.21
N SER A 35 -8.54 5.09 4.36
CA SER A 35 -8.97 6.47 4.43
C SER A 35 -9.31 7.00 3.04
N TYR A 36 -10.29 7.88 2.98
CA TYR A 36 -10.75 8.47 1.73
C TYR A 36 -11.19 9.91 1.93
N GLN A 37 -10.90 10.74 0.94
CA GLN A 37 -11.31 12.15 0.95
C GLN A 37 -12.55 12.41 0.09
N ARG A 38 -12.83 11.52 -0.86
CA ARG A 38 -13.95 11.63 -1.81
C ARG A 38 -14.66 10.27 -1.93
N ALA A 39 -15.85 10.30 -2.51
CA ALA A 39 -16.60 9.07 -2.77
C ALA A 39 -15.80 8.12 -3.69
N PHE A 40 -15.74 6.88 -3.30
CA PHE A 40 -15.11 5.80 -4.06
C PHE A 40 -16.06 4.61 -4.23
N CYS A 41 -15.74 3.73 -5.17
CA CYS A 41 -16.41 2.44 -5.34
C CYS A 41 -15.35 1.34 -5.41
N ALA A 42 -15.37 0.45 -4.42
CA ALA A 42 -14.47 -0.70 -4.36
C ALA A 42 -15.28 -1.98 -4.16
N LEU A 43 -14.74 -3.08 -4.66
CA LEU A 43 -15.28 -4.42 -4.49
C LEU A 43 -14.33 -5.26 -3.67
N TYR A 44 -14.84 -5.85 -2.60
CA TYR A 44 -14.09 -6.70 -1.68
C TYR A 44 -14.55 -8.14 -1.83
N LEU A 45 -13.57 -9.03 -1.93
CA LEU A 45 -13.81 -10.47 -2.00
C LEU A 45 -12.97 -11.16 -0.92
N SER A 46 -13.64 -11.81 0.02
CA SER A 46 -12.97 -12.52 1.10
C SER A 46 -13.03 -14.03 0.87
N PHE A 47 -11.89 -14.69 1.06
CA PHE A 47 -11.76 -16.13 0.90
C PHE A 47 -11.45 -16.79 2.24
N ARG A 48 -12.02 -17.97 2.49
CA ARG A 48 -11.59 -18.81 3.61
C ARG A 48 -10.15 -19.31 3.37
N PRO A 49 -9.35 -19.50 4.41
CA PRO A 49 -7.96 -19.97 4.25
C PRO A 49 -7.83 -21.24 3.40
N GLY A 50 -8.73 -22.19 3.54
CA GLY A 50 -8.73 -23.44 2.76
C GLY A 50 -9.18 -23.33 1.30
N PHE A 51 -9.75 -22.18 0.88
CA PHE A 51 -10.29 -22.01 -0.48
C PHE A 51 -9.26 -22.30 -1.58
N PHE A 52 -8.01 -22.02 -1.33
CA PHE A 52 -6.96 -22.15 -2.33
C PHE A 52 -6.18 -23.48 -2.25
N TYR A 53 -6.48 -24.37 -1.30
CA TYR A 53 -5.80 -25.66 -1.20
C TYR A 53 -6.07 -26.57 -2.38
N ASP A 54 -7.26 -26.45 -2.96
CA ASP A 54 -7.74 -27.30 -4.05
C ASP A 54 -7.41 -26.72 -5.44
N PHE A 55 -6.57 -25.66 -5.50
CA PHE A 55 -6.13 -25.13 -6.78
C PHE A 55 -5.24 -26.12 -7.51
N PRO A 56 -5.61 -26.57 -8.72
CA PRO A 56 -4.84 -27.54 -9.49
C PRO A 56 -3.40 -27.07 -9.75
N SER A 57 -2.47 -27.99 -9.90
CA SER A 57 -1.07 -27.70 -10.25
C SER A 57 -0.91 -26.90 -11.55
N SER A 58 -1.88 -26.99 -12.47
CA SER A 58 -1.95 -26.14 -13.68
C SER A 58 -2.02 -24.65 -13.37
N SER A 59 -2.63 -24.26 -12.24
CA SER A 59 -2.76 -22.87 -11.81
C SER A 59 -1.41 -22.19 -11.57
N GLN A 60 -0.35 -22.95 -11.29
CA GLN A 60 0.99 -22.41 -11.13
C GLN A 60 1.51 -21.70 -12.39
N ARG A 61 1.15 -22.18 -13.58
CA ARG A 61 1.52 -21.56 -14.85
C ARG A 61 0.64 -20.37 -15.22
N GLU A 62 -0.62 -20.41 -14.80
CA GLU A 62 -1.63 -19.41 -15.18
C GLU A 62 -1.62 -18.18 -14.26
N ILE A 63 -1.36 -18.38 -12.97
CA ILE A 63 -1.40 -17.33 -11.93
C ILE A 63 -0.23 -17.51 -10.93
N PRO A 64 1.04 -17.44 -11.41
CA PRO A 64 2.21 -17.83 -10.62
C PRO A 64 2.40 -17.00 -9.34
N ASP A 65 2.19 -15.68 -9.40
CA ASP A 65 2.40 -14.80 -8.24
C ASP A 65 1.40 -15.08 -7.14
N LEU A 66 0.13 -15.28 -7.49
CA LEU A 66 -0.90 -15.65 -6.53
C LEU A 66 -0.62 -17.03 -5.91
N VAL A 67 -0.28 -18.02 -6.72
CA VAL A 67 0.01 -19.38 -6.20
C VAL A 67 1.21 -19.36 -5.28
N ASN A 68 2.27 -18.62 -5.62
CA ASN A 68 3.43 -18.48 -4.77
C ASN A 68 3.10 -17.74 -3.46
N PHE A 69 2.27 -16.70 -3.53
CA PHE A 69 1.76 -15.98 -2.37
C PHE A 69 0.98 -16.91 -1.43
N ILE A 70 0.01 -17.66 -1.97
CA ILE A 70 -0.82 -18.57 -1.20
C ILE A 70 0.02 -19.66 -0.54
N LYS A 71 0.92 -20.32 -1.28
CA LYS A 71 1.80 -21.35 -0.75
C LYS A 71 2.60 -20.85 0.45
N ARG A 72 3.20 -19.66 0.35
CA ARG A 72 3.97 -19.08 1.45
C ARG A 72 3.09 -18.79 2.67
N ASN A 73 1.95 -18.16 2.46
CA ASN A 73 1.06 -17.76 3.56
C ASN A 73 0.32 -18.93 4.20
N THR A 74 0.30 -20.10 3.54
CA THR A 74 -0.34 -21.31 4.05
C THR A 74 0.65 -22.22 4.77
N LEU A 75 1.86 -22.36 4.22
CA LEU A 75 2.87 -23.29 4.74
C LEU A 75 3.73 -22.68 5.86
N GLN A 76 3.87 -21.34 5.88
CA GLN A 76 4.67 -20.63 6.87
C GLN A 76 3.73 -19.73 7.68
N ASN A 77 3.37 -20.22 8.85
CA ASN A 77 2.30 -19.64 9.67
C ASN A 77 2.54 -18.20 10.15
N ASP A 78 3.74 -17.63 9.96
CA ASP A 78 4.15 -16.34 10.50
C ASP A 78 4.47 -15.28 9.43
N GLN A 79 4.27 -15.59 8.15
CA GLN A 79 4.50 -14.59 7.10
C GLN A 79 3.29 -13.69 6.89
N VAL A 80 3.57 -12.39 6.85
CA VAL A 80 2.60 -11.33 6.59
C VAL A 80 2.98 -10.71 5.24
N ASP A 81 2.29 -11.14 4.19
CA ASP A 81 2.54 -10.68 2.82
C ASP A 81 1.27 -10.06 2.24
N TYR A 82 1.43 -9.17 1.27
CA TYR A 82 0.35 -8.76 0.37
C TYR A 82 0.85 -8.58 -1.06
N LEU A 83 -0.09 -8.70 -2.00
CA LEU A 83 0.15 -8.45 -3.42
C LEU A 83 -0.58 -7.18 -3.83
N ASP A 84 0.14 -6.24 -4.46
CA ASP A 84 -0.44 -5.12 -5.17
C ASP A 84 -0.48 -5.44 -6.66
N PHE A 85 -1.58 -5.14 -7.28
CA PHE A 85 -1.77 -5.14 -8.73
C PHE A 85 -2.09 -3.72 -9.16
N ILE A 86 -1.09 -3.04 -9.69
CA ILE A 86 -1.20 -1.65 -10.13
C ILE A 86 -1.46 -1.64 -11.63
N ALA A 87 -2.56 -1.04 -12.05
CA ALA A 87 -2.94 -0.95 -13.45
C ALA A 87 -1.90 -0.14 -14.24
N SER A 88 -1.39 -0.69 -15.35
CA SER A 88 -0.38 -0.02 -16.17
C SER A 88 -0.91 1.25 -16.84
N SER A 89 -2.22 1.32 -17.08
CA SER A 89 -2.93 2.53 -17.52
C SER A 89 -4.41 2.43 -17.22
N SER A 90 -5.11 3.57 -17.18
CA SER A 90 -6.57 3.63 -17.04
C SER A 90 -7.28 2.87 -18.17
N ASP A 91 -6.77 2.95 -19.40
CA ASP A 91 -7.36 2.27 -20.56
C ASP A 91 -7.36 0.74 -20.40
N ILE A 92 -6.30 0.18 -19.82
CA ILE A 92 -6.21 -1.27 -19.54
C ILE A 92 -7.29 -1.68 -18.54
N PHE A 93 -7.49 -0.91 -17.50
CA PHE A 93 -8.56 -1.15 -16.55
C PHE A 93 -9.93 -1.12 -17.26
N TYR A 94 -10.24 -0.08 -18.00
CA TYR A 94 -11.53 0.03 -18.70
C TYR A 94 -11.78 -1.11 -19.68
N ARG A 95 -10.78 -1.54 -20.43
CA ARG A 95 -10.87 -2.71 -21.34
C ARG A 95 -11.20 -4.01 -20.60
N ASN A 96 -10.68 -4.18 -19.40
CA ASN A 96 -10.87 -5.38 -18.60
C ASN A 96 -12.07 -5.30 -17.63
N THR A 97 -12.63 -4.10 -17.40
CA THR A 97 -13.69 -3.86 -16.39
C THR A 97 -14.87 -4.81 -16.57
N PHE A 98 -15.36 -4.98 -17.81
CA PHE A 98 -16.48 -5.88 -18.08
C PHE A 98 -16.18 -7.34 -17.68
N ARG A 99 -15.00 -7.85 -18.06
CA ARG A 99 -14.56 -9.21 -17.72
C ARG A 99 -14.39 -9.41 -16.21
N ILE A 100 -13.87 -8.39 -15.54
CA ILE A 100 -13.69 -8.38 -14.09
C ILE A 100 -15.04 -8.41 -13.40
N LEU A 101 -15.95 -7.50 -13.76
CA LEU A 101 -17.32 -7.46 -13.20
C LEU A 101 -18.07 -8.77 -13.45
N GLN A 102 -17.93 -9.34 -14.63
CA GLN A 102 -18.54 -10.64 -14.95
C GLN A 102 -18.03 -11.76 -14.03
N CYS A 103 -16.74 -11.77 -13.67
CA CYS A 103 -16.22 -12.74 -12.71
C CYS A 103 -16.90 -12.61 -11.34
N PHE A 104 -17.09 -11.39 -10.86
CA PHE A 104 -17.75 -11.15 -9.56
C PHE A 104 -19.26 -11.46 -9.61
N GLU A 105 -19.93 -11.05 -10.68
CA GLU A 105 -21.35 -11.32 -10.89
C GLU A 105 -21.62 -12.83 -10.87
N GLN A 106 -20.84 -13.61 -11.59
CA GLN A 106 -21.01 -15.07 -11.63
C GLN A 106 -20.74 -15.71 -10.27
N ILE A 107 -19.73 -15.26 -9.53
CA ILE A 107 -19.51 -15.73 -8.16
C ILE A 107 -20.76 -15.49 -7.28
N ILE A 108 -21.34 -14.28 -7.37
CA ILE A 108 -22.53 -13.93 -6.59
C ILE A 108 -23.72 -14.78 -7.01
N MET A 109 -23.97 -14.94 -8.32
CA MET A 109 -25.07 -15.74 -8.84
C MET A 109 -25.00 -17.19 -8.36
N GLU A 110 -23.84 -17.83 -8.46
CA GLU A 110 -23.65 -19.21 -8.02
C GLU A 110 -23.86 -19.36 -6.50
N LEU A 111 -23.35 -18.42 -5.71
CA LEU A 111 -23.53 -18.44 -4.25
C LEU A 111 -24.97 -18.21 -3.80
N VAL A 112 -25.77 -17.51 -4.62
CA VAL A 112 -27.20 -17.25 -4.35
C VAL A 112 -28.07 -18.42 -4.82
N GLN A 113 -27.86 -18.93 -6.03
CA GLN A 113 -28.67 -19.99 -6.63
C GLN A 113 -28.40 -21.36 -6.01
N LYS A 114 -27.14 -21.63 -5.64
CA LYS A 114 -26.71 -22.88 -4.99
C LYS A 114 -27.08 -24.13 -5.77
N GLU A 115 -27.06 -24.07 -7.11
CA GLU A 115 -27.26 -25.21 -7.96
C GLU A 115 -26.17 -26.28 -7.78
N PRO A 116 -26.42 -27.54 -8.12
CA PRO A 116 -25.40 -28.58 -8.09
C PRO A 116 -24.18 -28.17 -8.93
N GLY A 117 -22.97 -28.30 -8.36
CA GLY A 117 -21.73 -27.86 -9.01
C GLY A 117 -21.40 -26.38 -8.84
N CYS A 118 -22.19 -25.57 -8.12
CA CYS A 118 -21.97 -24.16 -7.91
C CYS A 118 -20.55 -23.86 -7.35
N MET A 119 -20.05 -24.69 -6.45
CA MET A 119 -18.72 -24.49 -5.89
C MET A 119 -17.59 -24.69 -6.90
N ASP A 120 -17.74 -25.62 -7.84
CA ASP A 120 -16.75 -25.82 -8.91
C ASP A 120 -16.64 -24.58 -9.80
N ILE A 121 -17.77 -23.94 -10.08
CA ILE A 121 -17.84 -22.68 -10.82
C ILE A 121 -17.26 -21.52 -9.99
N VAL A 122 -17.65 -21.41 -8.72
CA VAL A 122 -17.12 -20.40 -7.79
C VAL A 122 -15.60 -20.50 -7.64
N TYR A 123 -15.00 -21.68 -7.67
CA TYR A 123 -13.56 -21.87 -7.68
C TYR A 123 -12.89 -21.39 -8.98
N GLY A 124 -13.59 -21.44 -10.10
CA GLY A 124 -13.06 -21.06 -11.40
C GLY A 124 -12.93 -19.55 -11.61
N TYR A 125 -13.90 -18.76 -11.14
CA TYR A 125 -13.94 -17.33 -11.41
C TYR A 125 -12.83 -16.50 -10.72
N PRO A 126 -12.47 -16.71 -9.47
CA PRO A 126 -11.28 -16.06 -8.87
C PRO A 126 -10.01 -16.34 -9.66
N LYS A 127 -9.84 -17.55 -10.18
CA LYS A 127 -8.71 -17.91 -11.03
C LYS A 127 -8.70 -17.08 -12.33
N ARG A 128 -9.85 -16.90 -12.98
CA ARG A 128 -9.99 -16.02 -14.16
C ARG A 128 -9.68 -14.57 -13.82
N PHE A 129 -10.19 -14.08 -12.71
CA PHE A 129 -9.92 -12.73 -12.22
C PHE A 129 -8.41 -12.50 -12.04
N PHE A 130 -7.72 -13.39 -11.32
CA PHE A 130 -6.28 -13.28 -11.14
C PHE A 130 -5.49 -13.47 -12.44
N ALA A 131 -5.96 -14.29 -13.38
CA ALA A 131 -5.35 -14.42 -14.69
C ALA A 131 -5.44 -13.10 -15.49
N ILE A 132 -6.53 -12.33 -15.35
CA ILE A 132 -6.63 -10.99 -15.95
C ILE A 132 -5.60 -10.04 -15.31
N LEU A 133 -5.44 -10.05 -13.98
CA LEU A 133 -4.48 -9.20 -13.28
C LEU A 133 -3.02 -9.55 -13.62
N GLN A 134 -2.73 -10.80 -13.93
CA GLN A 134 -1.38 -11.26 -14.28
C GLN A 134 -1.12 -11.33 -15.80
N ALA A 135 -2.08 -10.88 -16.61
CA ALA A 135 -1.87 -10.82 -18.06
C ALA A 135 -0.73 -9.84 -18.41
N PRO A 136 0.20 -10.23 -19.30
CA PRO A 136 1.35 -9.42 -19.66
C PRO A 136 0.97 -7.98 -20.06
N GLY A 137 1.66 -7.00 -19.48
CA GLY A 137 1.45 -5.58 -19.77
C GLY A 137 0.16 -4.96 -19.20
N CYS A 138 -0.70 -5.72 -18.54
CA CYS A 138 -1.94 -5.19 -17.97
C CYS A 138 -1.74 -4.57 -16.59
N TYR A 139 -1.04 -5.29 -15.72
CA TYR A 139 -0.81 -4.86 -14.34
C TYR A 139 0.65 -5.11 -13.94
N THR A 140 1.18 -4.25 -13.09
CA THR A 140 2.41 -4.52 -12.35
C THR A 140 2.07 -5.21 -11.05
N CYS A 141 2.53 -6.44 -10.87
CA CYS A 141 2.36 -7.18 -9.62
C CYS A 141 3.54 -6.91 -8.70
N LEU A 142 3.27 -6.32 -7.54
CA LEU A 142 4.25 -6.05 -6.50
C LEU A 142 3.96 -6.93 -5.29
N ASN A 143 4.93 -7.78 -4.94
CA ASN A 143 4.82 -8.64 -3.77
C ASN A 143 5.60 -8.03 -2.62
N THR A 144 4.87 -7.52 -1.63
CA THR A 144 5.47 -6.96 -0.41
C THR A 144 5.49 -8.02 0.67
N ARG A 145 6.69 -8.32 1.19
CA ARG A 145 6.92 -9.32 2.24
C ARG A 145 7.26 -8.64 3.53
N PHE A 146 6.63 -9.10 4.61
CA PHE A 146 7.01 -8.76 5.97
C PHE A 146 7.76 -9.95 6.58
N TYR A 147 8.85 -9.65 7.27
CA TYR A 147 9.75 -10.68 7.84
C TYR A 147 9.41 -11.01 9.31
N PRO A 148 9.96 -12.08 9.90
CA PRO A 148 9.57 -12.60 11.22
C PRO A 148 9.57 -11.55 12.33
N GLU A 149 8.81 -11.81 13.39
CA GLU A 149 8.43 -10.91 14.50
C GLU A 149 9.46 -9.85 14.93
N GLY A 150 10.76 -10.15 14.93
CA GLY A 150 11.79 -9.18 15.33
C GLY A 150 11.99 -8.03 14.34
N GLU A 151 12.07 -8.30 13.04
CA GLU A 151 12.28 -7.26 12.01
C GLU A 151 11.00 -6.45 11.77
N ASN A 152 9.84 -7.10 11.75
CA ASN A 152 8.55 -6.41 11.63
C ASN A 152 8.27 -5.52 12.84
N THR A 153 8.54 -6.03 14.05
CA THR A 153 8.39 -5.22 15.28
C THR A 153 9.33 -4.02 15.26
N LEU A 154 10.54 -4.18 14.78
CA LEU A 154 11.49 -3.05 14.65
C LEU A 154 11.02 -2.06 13.56
N PHE A 155 10.53 -2.55 12.45
CA PHE A 155 9.98 -1.72 11.38
C PHE A 155 8.76 -0.92 11.87
N GLU A 156 7.78 -1.57 12.50
CA GLU A 156 6.61 -0.91 13.10
C GLU A 156 7.00 0.14 14.14
N LYS A 157 7.89 -0.20 15.07
CA LYS A 157 8.41 0.76 16.07
C LYS A 157 9.09 1.95 15.41
N THR A 158 9.83 1.72 14.31
CA THR A 158 10.48 2.79 13.56
C THR A 158 9.45 3.72 12.93
N LEU A 159 8.40 3.18 12.31
CA LEU A 159 7.29 3.95 11.75
C LEU A 159 6.58 4.77 12.83
N ASP A 160 6.18 4.13 13.92
CA ASP A 160 5.48 4.78 15.05
C ASP A 160 6.32 5.91 15.63
N TYR A 161 7.64 5.67 15.78
CA TYR A 161 8.56 6.68 16.27
C TYR A 161 8.66 7.90 15.34
N VAL A 162 8.78 7.68 14.03
CA VAL A 162 8.81 8.73 13.02
C VAL A 162 7.50 9.51 12.98
N HIS A 163 6.35 8.82 13.01
CA HIS A 163 5.04 9.47 12.95
C HIS A 163 4.68 10.24 14.22
N SER A 164 5.11 9.78 15.40
CA SER A 164 4.84 10.47 16.67
C SER A 164 5.63 11.78 16.79
N HIS A 165 6.79 11.86 16.15
CA HIS A 165 7.66 13.05 16.24
C HIS A 165 7.41 14.06 15.12
N LYS A 166 7.15 13.60 13.89
CA LYS A 166 6.83 14.42 12.71
C LYS A 166 7.83 15.57 12.41
N TYR A 167 9.04 15.48 12.89
CA TYR A 167 10.16 16.38 12.56
C TYR A 167 11.36 15.59 12.06
N ARG A 168 12.38 16.29 11.56
CA ARG A 168 13.54 15.67 10.95
C ARG A 168 14.40 14.94 11.98
N LEU A 169 14.19 13.66 12.08
CA LEU A 169 14.96 12.75 12.91
C LEU A 169 16.23 12.31 12.19
N THR A 170 17.31 12.16 12.95
CA THR A 170 18.53 11.50 12.47
C THR A 170 18.45 10.00 12.73
N ARG A 171 19.20 9.22 11.94
CA ARG A 171 19.32 7.78 12.17
C ARG A 171 19.82 7.46 13.59
N SER A 172 20.74 8.28 14.11
CA SER A 172 21.29 8.08 15.46
C SER A 172 20.23 8.27 16.55
N GLN A 173 19.35 9.27 16.42
CA GLN A 173 18.25 9.50 17.35
C GLN A 173 17.27 8.33 17.38
N ILE A 174 16.93 7.78 16.21
CA ILE A 174 16.05 6.61 16.11
C ILE A 174 16.75 5.38 16.71
N ALA A 175 18.03 5.18 16.41
CA ALA A 175 18.84 4.08 16.92
C ALA A 175 18.91 4.09 18.45
N GLU A 176 19.14 5.25 19.04
CA GLU A 176 19.18 5.47 20.49
C GLU A 176 17.80 5.20 21.13
N ALA A 177 16.75 5.77 20.57
CA ALA A 177 15.40 5.64 21.10
C ALA A 177 14.85 4.21 21.05
N LEU A 178 15.18 3.47 20.00
CA LEU A 178 14.71 2.10 19.81
C LEU A 178 15.67 1.06 20.39
N HIS A 179 16.86 1.46 20.85
CA HIS A 179 17.94 0.58 21.33
C HIS A 179 18.42 -0.45 20.30
N TYR A 180 18.52 -0.04 19.04
CA TYR A 180 19.01 -0.86 17.94
C TYR A 180 20.16 -0.17 17.19
N ASN A 181 20.94 -0.95 16.45
CA ASN A 181 21.96 -0.40 15.56
C ASN A 181 21.31 0.37 14.40
N GLY A 182 21.77 1.61 14.15
CA GLY A 182 21.17 2.47 13.13
C GLY A 182 21.29 1.96 11.68
N ASN A 183 22.37 1.22 11.35
CA ASN A 183 22.49 0.57 10.03
C ASN A 183 21.45 -0.53 9.89
N TYR A 184 21.28 -1.36 10.92
CA TYR A 184 20.30 -2.42 10.95
C TYR A 184 18.87 -1.88 10.78
N ILE A 185 18.51 -0.80 11.49
CA ILE A 185 17.21 -0.12 11.29
C ILE A 185 17.04 0.34 9.84
N SER A 186 18.08 0.96 9.24
CA SER A 186 18.03 1.44 7.87
C SER A 186 17.87 0.30 6.84
N ASP A 187 18.57 -0.81 7.06
CA ASP A 187 18.49 -2.00 6.20
C ASP A 187 17.12 -2.67 6.28
N VAL A 188 16.60 -2.83 7.50
CA VAL A 188 15.24 -3.34 7.74
C VAL A 188 14.21 -2.44 7.06
N PHE A 189 14.34 -1.11 7.24
CA PHE A 189 13.41 -0.16 6.65
C PHE A 189 13.44 -0.18 5.12
N LEU A 190 14.64 -0.17 4.52
CA LEU A 190 14.82 -0.23 3.06
C LEU A 190 14.27 -1.55 2.48
N LYS A 191 14.49 -2.66 3.19
CA LYS A 191 14.03 -3.99 2.80
C LYS A 191 12.49 -4.08 2.79
N HIS A 192 11.82 -3.40 3.73
CA HIS A 192 10.36 -3.38 3.84
C HIS A 192 9.67 -2.41 2.88
N THR A 193 10.29 -1.25 2.61
CA THR A 193 9.63 -0.15 1.89
C THR A 193 10.18 0.10 0.50
N GLY A 194 11.39 -0.37 0.20
CA GLY A 194 12.10 -0.06 -1.04
C GLY A 194 12.67 1.37 -1.12
N ILE A 195 12.46 2.21 -0.08
CA ILE A 195 12.99 3.57 0.01
C ILE A 195 13.86 3.72 1.26
N THR A 196 14.78 4.69 1.25
CA THR A 196 15.63 4.90 2.41
C THR A 196 14.83 5.49 3.58
N LEU A 197 15.24 5.14 4.81
CA LEU A 197 14.65 5.73 6.03
C LEU A 197 14.73 7.27 6.02
N ALA A 198 15.83 7.83 5.51
CA ALA A 198 16.01 9.28 5.39
C ALA A 198 15.02 9.93 4.42
N ASP A 199 14.73 9.28 3.29
CA ASP A 199 13.74 9.75 2.33
C ASP A 199 12.33 9.70 2.91
N TYR A 200 12.02 8.65 3.65
CA TYR A 200 10.73 8.51 4.33
C TYR A 200 10.52 9.59 5.40
N ILE A 201 11.50 9.80 6.28
CA ILE A 201 11.44 10.86 7.31
C ILE A 201 11.21 12.23 6.65
N ARG A 202 11.96 12.50 5.57
CA ARG A 202 11.79 13.74 4.80
C ARG A 202 10.38 13.89 4.26
N ASP A 203 9.81 12.80 3.76
CA ASP A 203 8.46 12.79 3.20
C ASP A 203 7.39 13.08 4.26
N VAL A 204 7.50 12.46 5.44
CA VAL A 204 6.64 12.73 6.61
C VAL A 204 6.75 14.19 7.05
N CYS A 205 7.98 14.74 7.12
CA CYS A 205 8.18 16.16 7.46
C CYS A 205 7.54 17.11 6.45
N LEU A 206 7.61 16.81 5.15
CA LEU A 206 6.98 17.63 4.11
C LEU A 206 5.44 17.55 4.17
N GLN A 207 4.88 16.41 4.54
CA GLN A 207 3.43 16.27 4.77
C GLN A 207 2.98 17.09 5.97
N GLU A 208 3.73 17.03 7.08
CA GLU A 208 3.44 17.86 8.24
C GLU A 208 3.60 19.35 7.93
N ALA A 209 4.61 19.74 7.13
CA ALA A 209 4.75 21.10 6.64
C ALA A 209 3.52 21.57 5.87
N ALA A 210 3.02 20.76 4.94
CA ALA A 210 1.81 21.06 4.17
C ALA A 210 0.59 21.22 5.10
N SER A 211 0.44 20.33 6.08
CA SER A 211 -0.61 20.44 7.10
C SER A 211 -0.51 21.73 7.90
N LEU A 212 0.68 22.10 8.39
CA LEU A 212 0.90 23.34 9.16
C LEU A 212 0.67 24.59 8.30
N LEU A 213 1.06 24.59 7.04
CA LEU A 213 0.80 25.69 6.11
C LEU A 213 -0.70 25.96 5.94
N LEU A 214 -1.53 24.95 5.94
CA LEU A 214 -2.99 25.07 5.78
C LEU A 214 -3.73 25.31 7.11
N ASN A 215 -3.21 24.80 8.22
CA ASN A 215 -3.97 24.70 9.47
C ASN A 215 -3.39 25.54 10.62
N SER A 216 -2.35 26.34 10.37
CA SER A 216 -1.76 27.21 11.39
C SER A 216 -1.37 28.57 10.86
N GLU A 217 -1.20 29.53 11.77
CA GLU A 217 -0.71 30.89 11.49
C GLU A 217 0.82 31.00 11.50
N LEU A 218 1.55 29.89 11.69
CA LEU A 218 3.01 29.87 11.72
C LEU A 218 3.56 30.36 10.38
N SER A 219 4.56 31.23 10.40
CA SER A 219 5.30 31.61 9.20
C SER A 219 6.02 30.40 8.58
N VAL A 220 6.33 30.47 7.29
CA VAL A 220 7.11 29.40 6.62
C VAL A 220 8.45 29.17 7.33
N SER A 221 9.08 30.21 7.85
CA SER A 221 10.35 30.12 8.58
C SER A 221 10.20 29.38 9.90
N GLU A 222 9.13 29.63 10.64
CA GLU A 222 8.84 28.92 11.89
C GLU A 222 8.53 27.45 11.63
N ILE A 223 7.79 27.12 10.56
CA ILE A 223 7.53 25.74 10.15
C ILE A 223 8.84 25.01 9.82
N ILE A 224 9.71 25.62 9.03
CA ILE A 224 11.03 25.07 8.67
C ILE A 224 11.84 24.76 9.93
N HIS A 225 11.90 25.71 10.87
CA HIS A 225 12.62 25.57 12.14
C HIS A 225 12.01 24.44 13.01
N ARG A 226 10.67 24.45 13.16
CA ARG A 226 9.92 23.45 13.94
C ARG A 226 10.14 22.03 13.43
N LEU A 227 10.22 21.86 12.11
CA LEU A 227 10.43 20.57 11.48
C LEU A 227 11.90 20.15 11.38
N GLY A 228 12.83 20.95 11.90
CA GLY A 228 14.25 20.62 11.98
C GLY A 228 14.99 20.71 10.64
N PHE A 229 14.53 21.53 9.71
CA PHE A 229 15.27 21.79 8.48
C PHE A 229 16.29 22.93 8.70
N GLU A 230 17.56 22.62 8.49
CA GLU A 230 18.66 23.59 8.66
C GLU A 230 18.79 24.56 7.47
N ASN A 231 18.42 24.09 6.27
CA ASN A 231 18.58 24.86 5.04
C ASN A 231 17.24 25.18 4.40
N ARG A 232 16.89 26.47 4.44
CA ARG A 232 15.64 26.99 3.87
C ARG A 232 15.54 26.74 2.36
N THR A 233 16.61 26.94 1.61
CA THR A 233 16.62 26.75 0.16
C THR A 233 16.35 25.27 -0.19
N SER A 234 17.00 24.36 0.51
CA SER A 234 16.78 22.92 0.35
C SER A 234 15.32 22.53 0.67
N PHE A 235 14.74 23.08 1.74
CA PHE A 235 13.33 22.84 2.05
C PHE A 235 12.41 23.30 0.93
N TYR A 236 12.59 24.52 0.42
CA TYR A 236 11.76 25.06 -0.68
C TYR A 236 11.85 24.21 -1.94
N GLN A 237 13.04 23.74 -2.30
CA GLN A 237 13.25 22.85 -3.46
C GLN A 237 12.54 21.51 -3.26
N MET A 238 12.68 20.87 -2.09
CA MET A 238 12.03 19.60 -1.78
C MET A 238 10.51 19.74 -1.75
N PHE A 239 10.00 20.80 -1.13
CA PHE A 239 8.56 21.07 -1.06
C PHE A 239 7.98 21.30 -2.45
N LYS A 240 8.61 22.17 -3.26
CA LYS A 240 8.19 22.42 -4.65
C LYS A 240 8.26 21.15 -5.51
N LYS A 241 9.29 20.32 -5.33
CA LYS A 241 9.39 19.04 -6.03
C LYS A 241 8.23 18.10 -5.69
N LYS A 242 7.76 18.09 -4.43
CA LYS A 242 6.68 17.20 -3.98
C LYS A 242 5.29 17.75 -4.34
N TYR A 243 5.04 19.03 -4.16
CA TYR A 243 3.72 19.64 -4.27
C TYR A 243 3.52 20.50 -5.54
N GLY A 244 4.56 20.68 -6.36
CA GLY A 244 4.51 21.45 -7.61
C GLY A 244 4.62 22.96 -7.42
N VAL A 245 4.35 23.47 -6.23
CA VAL A 245 4.31 24.91 -5.89
C VAL A 245 5.19 25.21 -4.67
N SER A 246 5.53 26.48 -4.47
CA SER A 246 6.26 26.90 -3.28
C SER A 246 5.40 26.83 -2.01
N PRO A 247 6.00 26.75 -0.80
CA PRO A 247 5.26 26.77 0.46
C PRO A 247 4.32 27.98 0.62
N GLY A 248 4.75 29.16 0.12
CA GLY A 248 3.93 30.37 0.15
C GLY A 248 2.71 30.27 -0.76
N GLU A 249 2.90 29.82 -1.99
CA GLU A 249 1.80 29.60 -2.96
C GLU A 249 0.84 28.52 -2.45
N TYR A 250 1.36 27.43 -1.84
CA TYR A 250 0.56 26.37 -1.25
C TYR A 250 -0.35 26.88 -0.14
N ARG A 251 0.13 27.79 0.71
CA ARG A 251 -0.68 28.46 1.74
C ARG A 251 -1.78 29.32 1.12
N SER A 252 -1.45 30.08 0.07
CA SER A 252 -2.40 30.98 -0.59
C SER A 252 -3.51 30.25 -1.36
N SER A 253 -3.34 28.97 -1.66
CA SER A 253 -4.37 28.15 -2.32
C SER A 253 -5.56 27.79 -1.41
N ARG A 254 -5.55 28.25 -0.15
CA ARG A 254 -6.62 28.09 0.84
C ARG A 254 -7.73 29.17 0.75
N GLY A 255 -7.54 30.21 -0.09
CA GLY A 255 -8.48 31.32 -0.29
C GLY A 255 -9.48 31.10 -1.40
#